data_b4b5a812a6c8ac55ea51f84901ea3fc2
#
_entry.id   b4b5a812a6c8ac55ea51f84901ea3fc2
#
_cell.length_a   1.000
_cell.length_b   1.000
_cell.length_c   1.000
_cell.angle_alpha   90.00
_cell.angle_beta   90.00
_cell.angle_gamma   90.00
#
_symmetry.space_group_name_H-M   'P 1'
#
loop_
_entity.id
_entity.type
_entity.pdbx_description
1 polymer ?
#
loop_
_entity_poly.entity_id
_entity_poly.type
_entity_poly.pdbx_seq_one_letter_code
_entity_poly.pdbx_strand_id
1 'polypeptide(L)'
;IPLPGQGTDWREAMRSRASSAREVFSRHPWAPRLIDSRLSGGPRRLRYFEAVLGTLRRAGFGVELAARAFSLIDSYLYGFGRQSLDIGAGKSGNPGAAGAFLRTLPADEFPCLTEMAAAFASGPGYDEAGDFDFGLNLILDGLQKALDKSRR
;
A
#
# COMPACT_ATOMS: atom_id res chain seq x y z
N ILE A 1 -8.79 11.77 -0.96
CA ILE A 1 -7.52 11.70 -0.22
C ILE A 1 -7.18 13.12 0.18
N PRO A 2 -7.03 13.43 1.48
CA PRO A 2 -6.71 14.77 1.95
C PRO A 2 -5.30 15.19 1.50
N LEU A 3 -5.10 16.50 1.34
CA LEU A 3 -3.78 17.07 1.11
C LEU A 3 -2.99 17.11 2.42
N PRO A 4 -1.67 16.87 2.41
CA PRO A 4 -0.84 17.04 3.61
C PRO A 4 -0.93 18.46 4.15
N GLY A 5 -1.14 18.61 5.47
CA GLY A 5 -1.12 19.92 6.14
C GLY A 5 0.25 20.56 6.11
N GLN A 6 0.32 21.90 6.18
CA GLN A 6 1.59 22.61 6.35
C GLN A 6 2.14 22.29 7.75
N GLY A 7 3.44 21.95 7.82
CA GLY A 7 4.12 21.65 9.10
C GLY A 7 3.94 20.22 9.64
N THR A 8 3.17 19.39 8.99
CA THR A 8 3.04 17.98 9.38
C THR A 8 4.34 17.23 9.08
N ASP A 9 4.76 16.35 9.99
CA ASP A 9 5.88 15.43 9.75
C ASP A 9 5.62 14.59 8.48
N TRP A 10 6.63 14.42 7.65
CA TRP A 10 6.49 13.76 6.37
C TRP A 10 6.01 12.30 6.50
N ARG A 11 6.45 11.58 7.55
CA ARG A 11 6.03 10.19 7.78
C ARG A 11 4.55 10.14 8.13
N GLU A 12 4.12 11.04 9.01
CA GLU A 12 2.72 11.16 9.40
C GLU A 12 1.84 11.56 8.20
N ALA A 13 2.30 12.52 7.41
CA ALA A 13 1.61 12.93 6.19
C ALA A 13 1.46 11.77 5.19
N MET A 14 2.51 10.97 4.97
CA MET A 14 2.46 9.81 4.07
C MET A 14 1.60 8.68 4.63
N ARG A 15 1.64 8.46 5.95
CA ARG A 15 0.79 7.47 6.63
C ARG A 15 -0.70 7.86 6.51
N SER A 16 -1.05 9.09 6.86
CA SER A 16 -2.42 9.60 6.75
C SER A 16 -2.96 9.52 5.32
N ARG A 17 -2.12 9.88 4.34
CA ARG A 17 -2.43 9.74 2.92
C ARG A 17 -2.70 8.28 2.53
N ALA A 18 -1.85 7.37 2.98
CA ALA A 18 -1.94 5.95 2.67
C ALA A 18 -3.21 5.32 3.27
N SER A 19 -3.50 5.61 4.54
CA SER A 19 -4.70 5.12 5.22
C SER A 19 -5.98 5.65 4.55
N SER A 20 -6.00 6.93 4.18
CA SER A 20 -7.13 7.52 3.44
C SER A 20 -7.32 6.89 2.06
N ALA A 21 -6.23 6.59 1.35
CA ALA A 21 -6.31 5.91 0.05
C ALA A 21 -6.87 4.50 0.21
N ARG A 22 -6.40 3.72 1.19
CA ARG A 22 -6.91 2.38 1.50
C ARG A 22 -8.41 2.41 1.81
N GLU A 23 -8.85 3.35 2.64
CA GLU A 23 -10.27 3.50 2.98
C GLU A 23 -11.14 3.81 1.75
N VAL A 24 -10.65 4.66 0.84
CA VAL A 24 -11.33 4.94 -0.43
C VAL A 24 -11.39 3.70 -1.32
N PHE A 25 -10.30 2.93 -1.42
CA PHE A 25 -10.24 1.72 -2.24
C PHE A 25 -11.11 0.60 -1.68
N SER A 26 -11.19 0.45 -0.36
CA SER A 26 -12.09 -0.48 0.30
C SER A 26 -13.56 -0.15 0.01
N ARG A 27 -13.94 1.13 0.08
CA ARG A 27 -15.33 1.56 -0.25
C ARG A 27 -15.63 1.54 -1.74
N HIS A 28 -14.60 1.70 -2.59
CA HIS A 28 -14.72 1.81 -4.04
C HIS A 28 -13.71 0.90 -4.76
N PRO A 29 -13.94 -0.42 -4.77
CA PRO A 29 -13.00 -1.41 -5.32
C PRO A 29 -12.61 -1.20 -6.78
N TRP A 30 -13.41 -0.49 -7.55
CA TRP A 30 -13.14 -0.12 -8.95
C TRP A 30 -12.17 1.06 -9.08
N ALA A 31 -11.98 1.88 -8.02
CA ALA A 31 -11.23 3.13 -8.09
C ALA A 31 -9.74 2.96 -8.47
N PRO A 32 -8.98 1.97 -7.96
CA PRO A 32 -7.59 1.78 -8.35
C PRO A 32 -7.41 1.62 -9.86
N ARG A 33 -8.30 0.86 -10.51
CA ARG A 33 -8.25 0.63 -11.97
C ARG A 33 -8.52 1.89 -12.79
N LEU A 34 -9.43 2.76 -12.32
CA LEU A 34 -9.75 4.01 -13.00
C LEU A 34 -8.67 5.07 -12.86
N ILE A 35 -7.96 5.10 -11.73
CA ILE A 35 -6.89 6.06 -11.50
C ILE A 35 -5.71 5.76 -12.43
N ASP A 36 -5.41 4.49 -12.64
CA ASP A 36 -4.32 4.02 -13.53
C ASP A 36 -4.60 4.32 -15.01
N SER A 37 -5.87 4.27 -15.43
CA SER A 37 -6.26 4.46 -16.84
C SER A 37 -6.27 5.92 -17.32
N ARG A 38 -6.16 6.90 -16.42
CA ARG A 38 -6.20 8.33 -16.76
C ARG A 38 -4.80 8.95 -16.78
N LEU A 39 -4.12 8.86 -17.90
CA LEU A 39 -2.81 9.48 -18.14
C LEU A 39 -2.82 11.03 -18.08
N SER A 40 -3.97 11.69 -18.30
CA SER A 40 -4.14 13.14 -18.19
C SER A 40 -4.79 13.49 -16.85
N GLY A 41 -3.98 13.71 -15.82
CA GLY A 41 -4.46 14.25 -14.56
C GLY A 41 -4.86 15.72 -14.72
N GLY A 42 -6.14 16.05 -14.54
CA GLY A 42 -6.59 17.43 -14.50
C GLY A 42 -5.89 18.25 -13.40
N PRO A 43 -6.12 19.58 -13.32
CA PRO A 43 -5.42 20.48 -12.39
C PRO A 43 -5.44 20.04 -10.92
N ARG A 44 -6.49 19.34 -10.49
CA ARG A 44 -6.59 18.78 -9.11
C ARG A 44 -5.54 17.72 -8.85
N ARG A 45 -5.23 16.86 -9.82
CA ARG A 45 -4.22 15.81 -9.68
C ARG A 45 -2.81 16.40 -9.62
N LEU A 46 -2.54 17.41 -10.44
CA LEU A 46 -1.26 18.12 -10.41
C LEU A 46 -1.03 18.83 -9.06
N ARG A 47 -2.05 19.50 -8.52
CA ARG A 47 -1.98 20.12 -7.17
C ARG A 47 -1.74 19.09 -6.08
N TYR A 48 -2.33 17.90 -6.22
CA TYR A 48 -2.11 16.81 -5.29
C TYR A 48 -0.67 16.31 -5.32
N PHE A 49 -0.11 16.08 -6.52
CA PHE A 49 1.29 15.68 -6.67
C PHE A 49 2.24 16.74 -6.13
N GLU A 50 1.98 18.01 -6.43
CA GLU A 50 2.75 19.14 -5.92
C GLU A 50 2.74 19.17 -4.38
N ALA A 51 1.60 18.97 -3.74
CA ALA A 51 1.49 18.96 -2.28
C ALA A 51 2.26 17.81 -1.65
N VAL A 52 2.19 16.60 -2.22
CA VAL A 52 2.91 15.42 -1.72
C VAL A 52 4.42 15.60 -1.90
N LEU A 53 4.87 15.95 -3.10
CA LEU A 53 6.29 16.20 -3.38
C LEU A 53 6.83 17.35 -2.53
N GLY A 54 6.07 18.44 -2.38
CA GLY A 54 6.42 19.57 -1.53
C GLY A 54 6.61 19.18 -0.06
N THR A 55 5.80 18.24 0.46
CA THR A 55 5.97 17.71 1.82
C THR A 55 7.28 16.96 1.97
N LEU A 56 7.63 16.08 1.03
CA LEU A 56 8.89 15.34 1.03
C LEU A 56 10.09 16.30 0.88
N ARG A 57 10.00 17.29 -0.02
CA ARG A 57 11.04 18.30 -0.23
C ARG A 57 11.31 19.13 1.02
N ARG A 58 10.26 19.60 1.70
CA ARG A 58 10.40 20.34 2.97
C ARG A 58 11.03 19.52 4.07
N ALA A 59 10.82 18.20 4.06
CA ALA A 59 11.49 17.27 4.98
C ALA A 59 12.97 17.02 4.65
N GLY A 60 13.48 17.58 3.54
CA GLY A 60 14.89 17.50 3.15
C GLY A 60 15.20 16.39 2.13
N PHE A 61 14.18 15.75 1.55
CA PHE A 61 14.43 14.82 0.43
C PHE A 61 14.97 15.58 -0.78
N GLY A 62 16.07 15.14 -1.38
CA GLY A 62 16.52 15.60 -2.69
C GLY A 62 15.44 15.36 -3.76
N VAL A 63 15.50 16.07 -4.89
CA VAL A 63 14.47 15.96 -5.96
C VAL A 63 14.27 14.50 -6.39
N GLU A 64 15.36 13.81 -6.65
CA GLU A 64 15.35 12.42 -7.11
C GLU A 64 14.79 11.46 -6.05
N LEU A 65 15.23 11.62 -4.79
CA LEU A 65 14.74 10.79 -3.69
C LEU A 65 13.26 11.05 -3.40
N ALA A 66 12.78 12.29 -3.50
CA ALA A 66 11.37 12.62 -3.36
C ALA A 66 10.50 11.97 -4.44
N ALA A 67 10.97 12.00 -5.70
CA ALA A 67 10.28 11.33 -6.81
C ALA A 67 10.23 9.81 -6.62
N ARG A 68 11.34 9.19 -6.20
CA ARG A 68 11.41 7.75 -5.88
C ARG A 68 10.49 7.38 -4.71
N ALA A 69 10.48 8.19 -3.64
CA ALA A 69 9.63 7.97 -2.48
C ALA A 69 8.15 8.05 -2.86
N PHE A 70 7.77 9.06 -3.66
CA PHE A 70 6.42 9.19 -4.17
C PHE A 70 6.00 7.95 -4.98
N SER A 71 6.82 7.55 -5.96
CA SER A 71 6.54 6.40 -6.82
C SER A 71 6.45 5.09 -6.02
N LEU A 72 7.34 4.88 -5.04
CA LEU A 72 7.35 3.68 -4.21
C LEU A 72 6.08 3.56 -3.36
N ILE A 73 5.69 4.64 -2.69
CA ILE A 73 4.48 4.67 -1.86
C ILE A 73 3.23 4.46 -2.73
N ASP A 74 3.14 5.10 -3.90
CA ASP A 74 2.02 4.93 -4.82
C ASP A 74 1.94 3.50 -5.35
N SER A 75 3.07 2.91 -5.75
CA SER A 75 3.11 1.52 -6.20
C SER A 75 2.62 0.56 -5.12
N TYR A 76 2.98 0.80 -3.87
CA TYR A 76 2.50 0.01 -2.74
C TYR A 76 0.97 0.15 -2.57
N LEU A 77 0.46 1.38 -2.54
CA LEU A 77 -0.97 1.66 -2.35
C LEU A 77 -1.84 1.01 -3.44
N TYR A 78 -1.46 1.20 -4.70
CA TYR A 78 -2.22 0.64 -5.82
C TYR A 78 -2.06 -0.87 -5.95
N GLY A 79 -0.86 -1.39 -5.69
CA GLY A 79 -0.59 -2.83 -5.68
C GLY A 79 -1.38 -3.55 -4.60
N PHE A 80 -1.34 -3.04 -3.38
CA PHE A 80 -2.07 -3.58 -2.25
C PHE A 80 -3.60 -3.53 -2.49
N GLY A 81 -4.12 -2.38 -2.94
CA GLY A 81 -5.55 -2.24 -3.25
C GLY A 81 -6.05 -3.18 -4.35
N ARG A 82 -5.18 -3.56 -5.31
CA ARG A 82 -5.51 -4.56 -6.33
C ARG A 82 -5.48 -5.99 -5.77
N GLN A 83 -4.48 -6.30 -4.96
CA GLN A 83 -4.31 -7.63 -4.35
C GLN A 83 -5.45 -7.95 -3.38
N SER A 84 -5.89 -6.99 -2.58
CA SER A 84 -7.04 -7.14 -1.69
C SER A 84 -8.32 -7.53 -2.45
N LEU A 85 -8.50 -7.00 -3.66
CA LEU A 85 -9.62 -7.38 -4.53
C LEU A 85 -9.51 -8.82 -5.03
N ASP A 86 -8.30 -9.28 -5.33
CA ASP A 86 -8.08 -10.62 -5.87
C ASP A 86 -8.17 -11.70 -4.77
N ILE A 87 -7.72 -11.40 -3.55
CA ILE A 87 -7.78 -12.32 -2.41
C ILE A 87 -9.17 -12.30 -1.74
N GLY A 88 -9.74 -11.12 -1.53
CA GLY A 88 -11.05 -10.95 -0.88
C GLY A 88 -12.23 -11.30 -1.77
N ALA A 89 -12.08 -11.08 -3.07
CA ALA A 89 -13.06 -11.40 -4.10
C ALA A 89 -12.63 -12.59 -4.94
N GLY A 90 -11.90 -13.58 -4.42
CA GLY A 90 -11.53 -14.72 -5.25
C GLY A 90 -12.54 -14.91 -6.38
N LYS A 91 -12.20 -15.32 -7.59
CA LYS A 91 -13.09 -15.40 -8.79
C LYS A 91 -14.49 -16.00 -8.54
N SER A 92 -14.74 -16.46 -7.32
CA SER A 92 -15.99 -17.04 -6.81
C SER A 92 -16.71 -16.15 -5.76
N GLY A 93 -16.20 -14.96 -5.41
CA GLY A 93 -16.86 -14.10 -4.41
C GLY A 93 -16.89 -14.67 -2.98
N ASN A 94 -16.13 -15.72 -2.68
CA ASN A 94 -16.09 -16.36 -1.38
C ASN A 94 -14.74 -16.09 -0.66
N PRO A 95 -14.71 -15.30 0.41
CA PRO A 95 -13.49 -14.97 1.17
C PRO A 95 -12.74 -16.19 1.71
N GLY A 96 -13.41 -17.33 1.86
CA GLY A 96 -12.80 -18.58 2.32
C GLY A 96 -12.24 -19.49 1.22
N ALA A 97 -12.46 -19.17 -0.06
CA ALA A 97 -12.12 -20.08 -1.17
C ALA A 97 -10.61 -20.31 -1.31
N ALA A 98 -9.79 -19.27 -1.13
CA ALA A 98 -8.34 -19.39 -1.19
C ALA A 98 -7.80 -20.24 -0.03
N GLY A 99 -8.28 -20.02 1.19
CA GLY A 99 -7.90 -20.83 2.35
C GLY A 99 -8.39 -22.28 2.25
N ALA A 100 -9.59 -22.52 1.65
CA ALA A 100 -10.07 -23.86 1.39
C ALA A 100 -9.21 -24.57 0.35
N PHE A 101 -8.83 -23.91 -0.73
CA PHE A 101 -7.92 -24.44 -1.74
C PHE A 101 -6.55 -24.80 -1.16
N LEU A 102 -5.95 -23.91 -0.38
CA LEU A 102 -4.64 -24.15 0.25
C LEU A 102 -4.64 -25.39 1.16
N ARG A 103 -5.77 -25.70 1.82
CA ARG A 103 -5.91 -26.89 2.65
C ARG A 103 -6.02 -28.19 1.85
N THR A 104 -6.26 -28.13 0.55
CA THR A 104 -6.30 -29.32 -0.32
C THR A 104 -4.94 -29.68 -0.91
N LEU A 105 -3.92 -28.84 -0.70
CA LEU A 105 -2.60 -29.07 -1.25
C LEU A 105 -1.88 -30.21 -0.53
N PRO A 106 -1.20 -31.12 -1.25
CA PRO A 106 -0.37 -32.15 -0.64
C PRO A 106 0.83 -31.49 0.07
N ALA A 107 0.96 -31.81 1.39
CA ALA A 107 1.97 -31.16 2.24
C ALA A 107 3.41 -31.54 1.91
N ASP A 108 3.61 -32.69 1.29
CA ASP A 108 4.89 -33.19 0.79
C ASP A 108 5.38 -32.43 -0.46
N GLU A 109 4.47 -31.99 -1.32
CA GLU A 109 4.80 -31.20 -2.51
C GLU A 109 4.87 -29.68 -2.19
N PHE A 110 4.02 -29.19 -1.26
CA PHE A 110 3.85 -27.76 -0.96
C PHE A 110 3.98 -27.45 0.55
N PRO A 111 5.11 -27.80 1.20
CA PRO A 111 5.24 -27.69 2.65
C PRO A 111 5.06 -26.24 3.15
N CYS A 112 5.67 -25.26 2.51
CA CYS A 112 5.57 -23.86 2.93
C CYS A 112 4.15 -23.28 2.76
N LEU A 113 3.45 -23.65 1.69
CA LEU A 113 2.06 -23.19 1.47
C LEU A 113 1.12 -23.80 2.50
N THR A 114 1.33 -25.08 2.84
CA THR A 114 0.54 -25.80 3.85
C THR A 114 0.79 -25.22 5.24
N GLU A 115 2.04 -24.93 5.59
CA GLU A 115 2.42 -24.25 6.84
C GLU A 115 1.78 -22.88 6.97
N MET A 116 1.87 -22.06 5.91
CA MET A 116 1.24 -20.75 5.85
C MET A 116 -0.28 -20.85 6.02
N ALA A 117 -0.94 -21.78 5.33
CA ALA A 117 -2.38 -22.01 5.44
C ALA A 117 -2.79 -22.40 6.87
N ALA A 118 -2.00 -23.25 7.54
CA ALA A 118 -2.23 -23.66 8.93
C ALA A 118 -2.08 -22.48 9.89
N ALA A 119 -1.05 -21.64 9.70
CA ALA A 119 -0.84 -20.45 10.51
C ALA A 119 -2.02 -19.46 10.40
N PHE A 120 -2.52 -19.21 9.20
CA PHE A 120 -3.70 -18.35 9.00
C PHE A 120 -5.00 -18.97 9.55
N ALA A 121 -5.14 -20.29 9.51
CA ALA A 121 -6.31 -20.97 10.06
C ALA A 121 -6.32 -20.98 11.60
N SER A 122 -5.16 -20.96 12.23
CA SER A 122 -5.00 -21.02 13.70
C SER A 122 -4.99 -19.62 14.34
N GLY A 123 -4.82 -18.56 13.56
CA GLY A 123 -4.77 -17.18 14.01
C GLY A 123 -6.13 -16.47 13.94
N PRO A 124 -6.16 -15.15 14.22
CA PRO A 124 -7.37 -14.32 14.12
C PRO A 124 -7.90 -14.18 12.69
N GLY A 125 -7.32 -14.89 11.73
CA GLY A 125 -7.60 -14.77 10.30
C GLY A 125 -6.67 -13.78 9.60
N TYR A 126 -6.96 -13.50 8.33
CA TYR A 126 -6.21 -12.53 7.53
C TYR A 126 -6.52 -11.10 8.02
N ASP A 127 -5.52 -10.43 8.58
CA ASP A 127 -5.60 -9.01 8.99
C ASP A 127 -5.06 -8.11 7.87
N GLU A 128 -5.91 -7.80 6.91
CA GLU A 128 -5.56 -6.90 5.79
C GLU A 128 -5.07 -5.53 6.27
N ALA A 129 -5.60 -5.02 7.37
CA ALA A 129 -5.19 -3.73 7.92
C ALA A 129 -3.79 -3.79 8.51
N GLY A 130 -3.52 -4.83 9.29
CA GLY A 130 -2.19 -5.07 9.88
C GLY A 130 -1.13 -5.33 8.82
N ASP A 131 -1.43 -6.11 7.79
CA ASP A 131 -0.52 -6.37 6.68
C ASP A 131 -0.21 -5.10 5.88
N PHE A 132 -1.23 -4.25 5.65
CA PHE A 132 -1.02 -2.96 5.02
C PHE A 132 -0.09 -2.05 5.85
N ASP A 133 -0.36 -1.94 7.14
CA ASP A 133 0.42 -1.09 8.03
C ASP A 133 1.85 -1.61 8.19
N PHE A 134 2.04 -2.93 8.25
CA PHE A 134 3.36 -3.56 8.28
C PHE A 134 4.19 -3.18 7.05
N GLY A 135 3.68 -3.38 5.85
CA GLY A 135 4.40 -3.05 4.63
C GLY A 135 4.65 -1.56 4.46
N LEU A 136 3.67 -0.72 4.80
CA LEU A 136 3.84 0.74 4.77
C LEU A 136 4.94 1.20 5.74
N ASN A 137 5.00 0.66 6.95
CA ASN A 137 6.03 0.99 7.93
C ASN A 137 7.42 0.61 7.43
N LEU A 138 7.60 -0.56 6.82
CA LEU A 138 8.87 -0.96 6.21
C LEU A 138 9.33 0.03 5.14
N ILE A 139 8.41 0.49 4.29
CA ILE A 139 8.69 1.49 3.25
C ILE A 139 9.13 2.82 3.89
N LEU A 140 8.38 3.33 4.86
CA LEU A 140 8.67 4.60 5.52
C LEU A 140 10.01 4.55 6.28
N ASP A 141 10.33 3.43 6.92
CA ASP A 141 11.62 3.23 7.60
C ASP A 141 12.78 3.16 6.62
N GLY A 142 12.59 2.49 5.48
CA GLY A 142 13.56 2.46 4.40
C GLY A 142 13.84 3.84 3.82
N LEU A 143 12.78 4.63 3.61
CA LEU A 143 12.89 6.01 3.12
C LEU A 143 13.58 6.93 4.12
N GLN A 144 13.34 6.77 5.43
CA GLN A 144 14.04 7.51 6.46
C GLN A 144 15.54 7.22 6.44
N LYS A 145 15.92 5.94 6.35
CA LYS A 145 17.34 5.55 6.23
C LYS A 145 18.00 6.14 4.97
N ALA A 146 17.28 6.17 3.85
CA ALA A 146 17.77 6.77 2.61
C ALA A 146 17.94 8.29 2.75
N LEU A 147 17.00 8.97 3.41
CA LEU A 147 17.07 10.40 3.71
C LEU A 147 18.29 10.72 4.60
N ASP A 148 18.49 9.95 5.67
CA ASP A 148 19.61 10.17 6.60
C ASP A 148 20.97 9.96 5.91
N LYS A 149 21.06 8.98 5.00
CA LYS A 149 22.26 8.74 4.19
C LYS A 149 22.55 9.87 3.21
N SER A 150 21.50 10.50 2.65
CA SER A 150 21.67 11.61 1.68
C SER A 150 22.10 12.93 2.31
N ARG A 151 22.04 13.03 3.65
CA ARG A 151 22.44 14.22 4.42
C ARG A 151 23.90 14.17 4.91
N ARG A 152 24.58 13.04 4.72
CA ARG A 152 26.01 12.83 5.06
C ARG A 152 26.90 13.12 3.88
#